data_574088a5a21d8573af7f2cf6efcd9ce4
#
_entry.id   574088a5a21d8573af7f2cf6efcd9ce4
#
_cell.length_a   1.000
_cell.length_b   1.000
_cell.length_c   1.000
_cell.angle_alpha   90.00
_cell.angle_beta   90.00
_cell.angle_gamma   90.00
#
_symmetry.space_group_name_H-M   'P 1'
#
loop_
_entity.id
_entity.type
_entity.pdbx_description
1 polymer ?
#
loop_
_entity_poly.entity_id
_entity_poly.type
_entity_poly.pdbx_seq_one_letter_code
_entity_poly.pdbx_strand_id
1 'polypeptide(L)'
;MRYFKQTITLFMLFFSFATNTLAMKELTPLEQMDSVDISLSTCSPGNEIWSLYGHTAIRFEDRLHHVDYSINYGMFDLRQKNFVIRFVFGLTDYQMGIEDYDRFLADYGNDGRGVVQQKLNLSRQEKLDIAKAIQDNYDPAMRTYRYNYFYDNCTTRARDIIVRHLSGKVKYKIDPSVESSYRQMIHQWNHEHRWMAFGCDLLLGVGADRKTTFAQQQFIPNTLRKDFDRAIVVEPSGRSHRLVAQTEQTLKPSPEPDDNGFWTAVSPTVLFTLLFALTLCLSVLEYRRKKTLWAYDTILLTLTGLAGLVLFAMIFSQHPTVRVNLQILILNPLSIILVYPVCRKAYKGKAHFYWNMLFAFAIIFLICGLFLQNYAEGMWILACCLLARCITNRLIYSTQKTGTKKQCDI
;
A
#
# COMPACT_ATOMS: atom_id res chain seq x y z
N MET A 1 18.83 -26.08 3.20
CA MET A 1 20.09 -25.83 2.48
C MET A 1 20.53 -26.93 1.50
N ARG A 2 20.04 -28.18 1.60
CA ARG A 2 20.42 -29.27 0.68
C ARG A 2 19.65 -29.26 -0.65
N TYR A 3 18.40 -28.78 -0.65
CA TYR A 3 17.55 -28.69 -1.85
C TYR A 3 17.86 -27.48 -2.76
N PHE A 4 18.45 -26.41 -2.19
CA PHE A 4 18.81 -25.19 -2.92
C PHE A 4 19.98 -25.36 -3.90
N LYS A 5 20.88 -26.33 -3.66
CA LYS A 5 21.96 -26.67 -4.59
C LYS A 5 21.50 -27.50 -5.80
N GLN A 6 20.44 -28.29 -5.64
CA GLN A 6 19.94 -29.16 -6.73
C GLN A 6 19.18 -28.37 -7.81
N THR A 7 18.50 -27.28 -7.46
CA THR A 7 17.77 -26.44 -8.42
C THR A 7 18.70 -25.62 -9.31
N ILE A 8 19.83 -25.15 -8.78
CA ILE A 8 20.84 -24.43 -9.56
C ILE A 8 21.56 -25.38 -10.56
N THR A 9 21.75 -26.63 -10.18
CA THR A 9 22.39 -27.63 -11.04
C THR A 9 21.49 -28.06 -12.20
N LEU A 10 20.15 -28.03 -11.99
CA LEU A 10 19.20 -28.40 -13.04
C LEU A 10 19.14 -27.33 -14.14
N PHE A 11 19.22 -26.06 -13.80
CA PHE A 11 19.19 -24.98 -14.79
C PHE A 11 20.49 -24.85 -15.60
N MET A 12 21.65 -25.28 -15.03
CA MET A 12 22.92 -25.40 -15.77
C MET A 12 23.03 -26.68 -16.59
N LEU A 13 22.24 -27.72 -16.30
CA LEU A 13 22.22 -28.99 -17.06
C LEU A 13 21.49 -28.87 -18.41
N PHE A 14 20.79 -27.78 -18.69
CA PHE A 14 20.18 -27.52 -20.01
C PHE A 14 21.21 -27.32 -21.13
N PHE A 15 22.50 -27.22 -20.83
CA PHE A 15 23.54 -26.98 -21.84
C PHE A 15 24.58 -28.08 -21.98
N SER A 16 24.47 -29.22 -21.28
CA SER A 16 25.53 -30.27 -21.36
C SER A 16 24.98 -31.70 -21.22
N PHE A 17 24.20 -32.15 -22.20
CA PHE A 17 24.11 -33.56 -22.51
C PHE A 17 24.22 -33.78 -24.02
N ALA A 18 25.44 -33.86 -24.49
CA ALA A 18 25.77 -34.45 -25.78
C ALA A 18 26.29 -35.87 -25.49
N THR A 19 25.49 -36.91 -25.77
CA THR A 19 25.98 -38.19 -26.34
C THR A 19 24.84 -39.01 -26.92
N ASN A 20 24.91 -39.17 -28.22
CA ASN A 20 24.43 -40.31 -29.04
C ASN A 20 22.93 -40.66 -29.08
N THR A 21 22.23 -40.37 -30.14
CA THR A 21 21.90 -41.28 -31.25
C THR A 21 20.78 -40.72 -32.08
N LEU A 22 20.93 -40.78 -33.40
CA LEU A 22 20.07 -40.20 -34.45
C LEU A 22 20.09 -38.68 -34.41
N ALA A 23 20.59 -38.05 -35.44
CA ALA A 23 20.68 -36.60 -35.60
C ALA A 23 19.28 -35.92 -35.52
N MET A 24 18.72 -35.86 -34.35
CA MET A 24 17.69 -34.86 -34.04
C MET A 24 18.43 -33.52 -34.12
N LYS A 25 18.10 -32.76 -35.16
CA LYS A 25 18.54 -31.40 -35.34
C LYS A 25 18.33 -30.68 -34.00
N GLU A 26 19.40 -30.31 -33.31
CA GLU A 26 19.30 -29.50 -32.08
C GLU A 26 18.53 -28.23 -32.44
N LEU A 27 17.40 -28.04 -31.79
CA LEU A 27 16.62 -26.82 -31.98
C LEU A 27 17.42 -25.62 -31.48
N THR A 28 17.50 -24.58 -32.30
CA THR A 28 18.08 -23.31 -31.86
C THR A 28 17.28 -22.74 -30.70
N PRO A 29 17.87 -21.89 -29.82
CA PRO A 29 17.13 -21.24 -28.73
C PRO A 29 15.85 -20.53 -29.19
N LEU A 30 15.85 -20.00 -30.43
CA LEU A 30 14.70 -19.35 -31.02
C LEU A 30 13.62 -20.37 -31.44
N GLU A 31 13.99 -21.54 -31.97
CA GLU A 31 13.06 -22.61 -32.34
C GLU A 31 12.44 -23.27 -31.09
N GLN A 32 13.18 -23.33 -29.96
CA GLN A 32 12.66 -23.82 -28.68
C GLN A 32 11.50 -22.96 -28.16
N MET A 33 11.43 -21.68 -28.51
CA MET A 33 10.35 -20.78 -28.09
C MET A 33 8.96 -21.15 -28.65
N ASP A 34 8.87 -22.10 -29.61
CA ASP A 34 7.58 -22.63 -30.07
C ASP A 34 6.85 -23.44 -28.99
N SER A 35 7.59 -24.10 -28.12
CA SER A 35 7.01 -24.86 -26.98
C SER A 35 6.72 -23.97 -25.76
N VAL A 36 7.21 -22.75 -25.75
CA VAL A 36 7.09 -21.83 -24.61
C VAL A 36 5.84 -20.98 -24.73
N ASP A 37 5.09 -20.90 -23.65
CA ASP A 37 4.02 -19.92 -23.43
C ASP A 37 4.36 -19.02 -22.24
N ILE A 38 4.15 -17.71 -22.41
CA ILE A 38 4.30 -16.72 -21.34
C ILE A 38 2.94 -16.10 -21.09
N SER A 39 2.56 -16.05 -19.83
CA SER A 39 1.26 -15.52 -19.41
C SER A 39 1.41 -14.55 -18.23
N LEU A 40 0.49 -13.59 -18.15
CA LEU A 40 0.29 -12.78 -16.95
C LEU A 40 -0.73 -13.48 -16.05
N SER A 41 -0.34 -13.83 -14.83
CA SER A 41 -1.23 -14.39 -13.81
C SER A 41 -1.64 -13.30 -12.84
N THR A 42 -2.95 -13.09 -12.69
CA THR A 42 -3.54 -12.11 -11.77
C THR A 42 -4.30 -12.83 -10.67
N CYS A 43 -3.84 -12.68 -9.44
CA CYS A 43 -4.44 -13.30 -8.27
C CYS A 43 -5.44 -12.36 -7.61
N SER A 44 -6.57 -12.89 -7.17
CA SER A 44 -7.58 -12.11 -6.46
C SER A 44 -7.04 -11.57 -5.12
N PRO A 45 -7.68 -10.55 -4.54
CA PRO A 45 -7.41 -10.09 -3.18
C PRO A 45 -7.44 -11.21 -2.15
N GLY A 46 -6.81 -11.00 -1.02
CA GLY A 46 -6.89 -11.80 0.20
C GLY A 46 -7.14 -10.89 1.39
N ASN A 47 -7.28 -11.47 2.57
CA ASN A 47 -7.71 -10.75 3.79
C ASN A 47 -6.58 -10.02 4.52
N GLU A 48 -5.33 -10.33 4.20
CA GLU A 48 -4.18 -9.70 4.82
C GLU A 48 -3.86 -8.34 4.17
N ILE A 49 -3.39 -7.38 4.97
CA ILE A 49 -3.14 -6.00 4.52
C ILE A 49 -2.26 -5.92 3.25
N TRP A 50 -1.31 -6.84 3.10
CA TRP A 50 -0.44 -6.90 1.92
C TRP A 50 -1.07 -7.61 0.73
N SER A 51 -2.16 -8.34 0.90
CA SER A 51 -2.87 -9.10 -0.14
C SER A 51 -4.19 -8.47 -0.59
N LEU A 52 -4.67 -7.42 0.09
CA LEU A 52 -5.95 -6.75 -0.20
C LEU A 52 -6.11 -6.28 -1.65
N TYR A 53 -5.02 -6.07 -2.34
CA TYR A 53 -5.05 -5.52 -3.70
C TYR A 53 -4.78 -6.58 -4.77
N GLY A 54 -4.66 -7.84 -4.36
CA GLY A 54 -4.30 -8.93 -5.24
C GLY A 54 -2.79 -9.05 -5.46
N HIS A 55 -2.41 -9.85 -6.46
CA HIS A 55 -1.02 -10.05 -6.85
C HIS A 55 -0.89 -10.26 -8.34
N THR A 56 0.29 -9.99 -8.89
CA THR A 56 0.63 -10.27 -10.29
C THR A 56 1.90 -11.10 -10.37
N ALA A 57 1.84 -12.19 -11.11
CA ALA A 57 2.97 -13.04 -11.43
C ALA A 57 3.08 -13.24 -12.96
N ILE A 58 4.24 -13.68 -13.44
CA ILE A 58 4.43 -14.14 -14.81
C ILE A 58 4.51 -15.66 -14.77
N ARG A 59 3.68 -16.37 -15.52
CA ARG A 59 3.84 -17.80 -15.76
C ARG A 59 4.70 -18.01 -16.98
N PHE A 60 5.68 -18.88 -16.84
CA PHE A 60 6.54 -19.37 -17.92
C PHE A 60 6.34 -20.89 -18.03
N GLU A 61 5.74 -21.34 -19.12
CA GLU A 61 5.48 -22.74 -19.40
C GLU A 61 6.27 -23.17 -20.63
N ASP A 62 7.13 -24.19 -20.49
CA ASP A 62 7.82 -24.85 -21.59
C ASP A 62 7.38 -26.31 -21.67
N ARG A 63 6.53 -26.60 -22.63
CA ARG A 63 5.96 -27.93 -22.83
C ARG A 63 6.98 -28.96 -23.33
N LEU A 64 8.03 -28.52 -24.00
CA LEU A 64 9.07 -29.42 -24.50
C LEU A 64 9.92 -30.00 -23.35
N HIS A 65 10.24 -29.13 -22.37
CA HIS A 65 11.09 -29.51 -21.25
C HIS A 65 10.32 -29.80 -19.96
N HIS A 66 8.98 -29.83 -20.03
CA HIS A 66 8.09 -30.03 -18.86
C HIS A 66 8.37 -29.07 -17.73
N VAL A 67 8.59 -27.80 -18.06
CA VAL A 67 8.84 -26.70 -17.11
C VAL A 67 7.59 -25.85 -17.04
N ASP A 68 7.14 -25.57 -15.82
CA ASP A 68 6.00 -24.67 -15.57
C ASP A 68 6.25 -23.89 -14.29
N TYR A 69 6.60 -22.63 -14.40
CA TYR A 69 7.02 -21.78 -13.29
C TYR A 69 6.18 -20.53 -13.16
N SER A 70 5.94 -20.14 -11.92
CA SER A 70 5.47 -18.80 -11.52
C SER A 70 6.67 -17.94 -11.13
N ILE A 71 6.80 -16.79 -11.79
CA ILE A 71 7.80 -15.79 -11.51
C ILE A 71 7.13 -14.67 -10.69
N ASN A 72 7.53 -14.54 -9.44
CA ASN A 72 6.95 -13.63 -8.47
C ASN A 72 7.89 -12.48 -8.13
N TYR A 73 7.40 -11.25 -8.22
CA TYR A 73 8.05 -10.08 -7.65
C TYR A 73 7.38 -9.69 -6.34
N GLY A 74 8.12 -9.02 -5.46
CA GLY A 74 7.54 -8.56 -4.20
C GLY A 74 7.56 -9.60 -3.08
N MET A 75 8.40 -10.64 -3.18
CA MET A 75 8.58 -11.59 -2.09
C MET A 75 9.35 -10.95 -0.94
N PHE A 76 8.85 -11.09 0.27
CA PHE A 76 9.45 -10.52 1.48
C PHE A 76 9.36 -11.48 2.67
N ASP A 77 10.18 -11.25 3.69
CA ASP A 77 10.15 -12.01 4.93
C ASP A 77 9.93 -11.05 6.12
N LEU A 78 8.78 -11.17 6.78
CA LEU A 78 8.42 -10.40 7.98
C LEU A 78 9.36 -10.61 9.15
N ARG A 79 10.11 -11.75 9.17
CA ARG A 79 11.07 -12.08 10.24
C ARG A 79 12.39 -11.33 10.11
N GLN A 80 12.60 -10.58 9.03
CA GLN A 80 13.81 -9.75 8.87
C GLN A 80 13.91 -8.76 10.04
N LYS A 81 15.12 -8.60 10.55
CA LYS A 81 15.39 -7.68 11.68
C LYS A 81 14.87 -6.26 11.36
N ASN A 82 14.07 -5.73 12.28
CA ASN A 82 13.49 -4.38 12.19
C ASN A 82 12.61 -4.16 10.93
N PHE A 83 11.96 -5.20 10.42
CA PHE A 83 11.14 -5.11 9.19
C PHE A 83 10.17 -3.92 9.24
N VAL A 84 9.38 -3.78 10.32
CA VAL A 84 8.39 -2.68 10.45
C VAL A 84 9.05 -1.30 10.38
N ILE A 85 10.18 -1.12 11.09
CA ILE A 85 10.90 0.16 11.07
C ILE A 85 11.44 0.44 9.67
N ARG A 86 12.05 -0.54 9.03
CA ARG A 86 12.53 -0.41 7.65
C ARG A 86 11.39 -0.10 6.68
N PHE A 87 10.23 -0.72 6.87
CA PHE A 87 9.04 -0.46 6.06
C PHE A 87 8.57 1.00 6.20
N VAL A 88 8.45 1.51 7.44
CA VAL A 88 8.08 2.92 7.70
C VAL A 88 9.00 3.90 6.97
N PHE A 89 10.30 3.62 6.97
CA PHE A 89 11.28 4.48 6.27
C PHE A 89 11.40 4.18 4.76
N GLY A 90 10.68 3.22 4.21
CA GLY A 90 10.78 2.80 2.81
C GLY A 90 12.11 2.13 2.50
N LEU A 91 12.69 1.43 3.47
CA LEU A 91 14.00 0.76 3.39
C LEU A 91 13.87 -0.77 3.31
N THR A 92 12.67 -1.30 3.04
CA THR A 92 12.46 -2.73 2.85
C THR A 92 12.90 -3.16 1.46
N ASP A 93 13.72 -4.20 1.42
CA ASP A 93 14.14 -4.85 0.20
C ASP A 93 13.31 -6.12 0.01
N TYR A 94 12.74 -6.25 -1.17
CA TYR A 94 11.96 -7.39 -1.61
C TYR A 94 12.73 -8.14 -2.69
N GLN A 95 12.31 -9.35 -2.97
CA GLN A 95 13.02 -10.21 -3.93
C GLN A 95 12.09 -10.72 -5.02
N MET A 96 12.69 -11.01 -6.17
CA MET A 96 12.11 -11.88 -7.16
C MET A 96 12.29 -13.34 -6.72
N GLY A 97 11.27 -14.17 -6.92
CA GLY A 97 11.32 -15.60 -6.69
C GLY A 97 10.70 -16.38 -7.86
N ILE A 98 11.11 -17.64 -7.98
CA ILE A 98 10.58 -18.59 -8.95
C ILE A 98 10.13 -19.82 -8.18
N GLU A 99 8.94 -20.31 -8.49
CA GLU A 99 8.37 -21.53 -7.89
C GLU A 99 7.57 -22.32 -8.92
N ASP A 100 7.32 -23.60 -8.64
CA ASP A 100 6.46 -24.43 -9.49
C ASP A 100 5.04 -23.86 -9.54
N TYR A 101 4.44 -23.81 -10.74
CA TYR A 101 3.14 -23.19 -10.95
C TYR A 101 2.01 -23.93 -10.23
N ASP A 102 2.09 -25.26 -10.15
CA ASP A 102 1.13 -26.07 -9.39
C ASP A 102 1.16 -25.74 -7.89
N ARG A 103 2.35 -25.52 -7.34
CA ARG A 103 2.51 -25.07 -5.96
C ARG A 103 1.93 -23.68 -5.74
N PHE A 104 2.24 -22.76 -6.66
CA PHE A 104 1.66 -21.42 -6.66
C PHE A 104 0.12 -21.47 -6.65
N LEU A 105 -0.50 -22.29 -7.50
CA LEU A 105 -1.96 -22.44 -7.52
C LEU A 105 -2.49 -23.07 -6.23
N ALA A 106 -1.79 -24.06 -5.67
CA ALA A 106 -2.18 -24.70 -4.43
C ALA A 106 -2.17 -23.70 -3.25
N ASP A 107 -1.12 -22.86 -3.16
CA ASP A 107 -1.01 -21.84 -2.09
C ASP A 107 -2.16 -20.83 -2.18
N TYR A 108 -2.50 -20.32 -3.39
CA TYR A 108 -3.65 -19.44 -3.57
C TYR A 108 -4.99 -20.12 -3.34
N GLY A 109 -5.12 -21.40 -3.72
CA GLY A 109 -6.32 -22.19 -3.46
C GLY A 109 -6.57 -22.44 -1.97
N ASN A 110 -5.51 -22.71 -1.20
CA ASN A 110 -5.59 -22.86 0.25
C ASN A 110 -6.03 -21.56 0.94
N ASP A 111 -5.64 -20.40 0.37
CA ASP A 111 -6.07 -19.08 0.84
C ASP A 111 -7.48 -18.68 0.35
N GLY A 112 -8.17 -19.56 -0.41
CA GLY A 112 -9.47 -19.23 -1.00
C GLY A 112 -9.44 -18.22 -2.15
N ARG A 113 -8.25 -17.87 -2.65
CA ARG A 113 -8.04 -16.83 -3.66
C ARG A 113 -8.08 -17.42 -5.06
N GLY A 114 -8.60 -16.66 -6.03
CA GLY A 114 -8.66 -17.04 -7.43
C GLY A 114 -7.45 -16.57 -8.23
N VAL A 115 -7.20 -17.22 -9.39
CA VAL A 115 -6.17 -16.83 -10.35
C VAL A 115 -6.76 -16.75 -11.74
N VAL A 116 -6.58 -15.61 -12.40
CA VAL A 116 -6.89 -15.37 -13.83
C VAL A 116 -5.60 -15.32 -14.60
N GLN A 117 -5.48 -16.15 -15.64
CA GLN A 117 -4.33 -16.21 -16.52
C GLN A 117 -4.65 -15.54 -17.86
N GLN A 118 -3.72 -14.71 -18.33
CA GLN A 118 -3.77 -14.09 -19.66
C GLN A 118 -2.55 -14.56 -20.47
N LYS A 119 -2.76 -15.50 -21.39
CA LYS A 119 -1.74 -15.95 -22.34
C LYS A 119 -1.40 -14.81 -23.29
N LEU A 120 -0.12 -14.45 -23.38
CA LEU A 120 0.34 -13.36 -24.22
C LEU A 120 0.57 -13.81 -25.66
N ASN A 121 0.25 -12.93 -26.60
CA ASN A 121 0.44 -13.18 -28.02
C ASN A 121 1.81 -12.64 -28.46
N LEU A 122 2.85 -13.43 -28.23
CA LEU A 122 4.26 -13.06 -28.40
C LEU A 122 4.89 -13.83 -29.56
N SER A 123 5.76 -13.16 -30.30
CA SER A 123 6.67 -13.78 -31.25
C SER A 123 7.76 -14.61 -30.53
N ARG A 124 8.44 -15.52 -31.26
CA ARG A 124 9.57 -16.29 -30.73
C ARG A 124 10.65 -15.38 -30.11
N GLN A 125 10.96 -14.28 -30.80
CA GLN A 125 12.01 -13.35 -30.35
C GLN A 125 11.60 -12.66 -29.03
N GLU A 126 10.36 -12.18 -28.93
CA GLU A 126 9.85 -11.55 -27.71
C GLU A 126 9.84 -12.53 -26.51
N LYS A 127 9.45 -13.80 -26.73
CA LYS A 127 9.51 -14.85 -25.72
C LYS A 127 10.96 -15.07 -25.24
N LEU A 128 11.92 -15.14 -26.18
CA LEU A 128 13.33 -15.31 -25.86
C LEU A 128 13.90 -14.12 -25.08
N ASP A 129 13.55 -12.90 -25.46
CA ASP A 129 14.02 -11.68 -24.81
C ASP A 129 13.41 -11.53 -23.40
N ILE A 130 12.13 -11.87 -23.23
CA ILE A 130 11.49 -11.92 -21.90
C ILE A 130 12.13 -13.00 -21.02
N ALA A 131 12.38 -14.20 -21.57
CA ALA A 131 13.03 -15.29 -20.83
C ALA A 131 14.45 -14.88 -20.33
N LYS A 132 15.24 -14.23 -21.18
CA LYS A 132 16.56 -13.67 -20.80
C LYS A 132 16.43 -12.62 -19.73
N ALA A 133 15.48 -11.68 -19.87
CA ALA A 133 15.27 -10.63 -18.87
C ALA A 133 14.84 -11.20 -17.51
N ILE A 134 14.04 -12.26 -17.48
CA ILE A 134 13.68 -13.00 -16.27
C ILE A 134 14.94 -13.63 -15.66
N GLN A 135 15.77 -14.29 -16.47
CA GLN A 135 17.00 -14.92 -16.01
C GLN A 135 17.97 -13.89 -15.42
N ASP A 136 18.18 -12.75 -16.10
CA ASP A 136 19.05 -11.66 -15.63
C ASP A 136 18.53 -11.08 -14.29
N ASN A 137 17.23 -10.91 -14.16
CA ASN A 137 16.63 -10.45 -12.89
C ASN A 137 16.73 -11.47 -11.75
N TYR A 138 16.83 -12.77 -12.06
CA TYR A 138 16.94 -13.83 -11.05
C TYR A 138 18.38 -14.00 -10.52
N ASP A 139 19.35 -13.35 -11.14
CA ASP A 139 20.73 -13.34 -10.62
C ASP A 139 20.74 -12.86 -9.15
N PRO A 140 21.50 -13.54 -8.26
CA PRO A 140 21.58 -13.15 -6.84
C PRO A 140 21.94 -11.69 -6.60
N ALA A 141 22.69 -11.05 -7.50
CA ALA A 141 23.05 -9.64 -7.39
C ALA A 141 21.91 -8.70 -7.81
N MET A 142 20.98 -9.16 -8.65
CA MET A 142 19.93 -8.34 -9.26
C MET A 142 18.52 -8.58 -8.70
N ARG A 143 18.27 -9.78 -8.15
CA ARG A 143 16.92 -10.19 -7.72
C ARG A 143 16.34 -9.42 -6.55
N THR A 144 17.19 -8.75 -5.76
CA THR A 144 16.78 -7.94 -4.61
C THR A 144 16.65 -6.49 -5.03
N TYR A 145 15.52 -5.87 -4.66
CA TYR A 145 15.23 -4.49 -5.02
C TYR A 145 14.48 -3.74 -3.93
N ARG A 146 14.56 -2.41 -3.96
CA ARG A 146 13.81 -1.54 -3.06
C ARG A 146 12.35 -1.47 -3.48
N TYR A 147 11.49 -2.07 -2.70
CA TYR A 147 10.07 -2.12 -2.99
C TYR A 147 9.39 -0.77 -2.77
N ASN A 148 8.53 -0.38 -3.70
CA ASN A 148 7.65 0.76 -3.53
C ASN A 148 6.24 0.39 -3.97
N TYR A 149 5.29 0.46 -3.04
CA TYR A 149 3.93 0.00 -3.24
C TYR A 149 3.25 0.57 -4.50
N PHE A 150 3.41 1.86 -4.77
CA PHE A 150 2.78 2.51 -5.92
C PHE A 150 3.66 2.55 -7.18
N TYR A 151 4.96 2.50 -7.05
CA TYR A 151 5.89 2.82 -8.15
C TYR A 151 6.75 1.64 -8.60
N ASP A 152 7.05 0.68 -7.72
CA ASP A 152 7.90 -0.47 -8.03
C ASP A 152 7.45 -1.69 -7.22
N ASN A 153 6.36 -2.32 -7.66
CA ASN A 153 5.71 -3.47 -7.03
C ASN A 153 5.66 -4.69 -7.96
N CYS A 154 5.03 -5.77 -7.52
CA CYS A 154 4.89 -7.00 -8.32
C CYS A 154 4.25 -6.74 -9.69
N THR A 155 3.23 -5.88 -9.74
CA THR A 155 2.46 -5.59 -10.96
C THR A 155 3.26 -4.74 -11.94
N THR A 156 3.87 -3.65 -11.45
CA THR A 156 4.67 -2.76 -12.31
C THR A 156 5.88 -3.47 -12.88
N ARG A 157 6.55 -4.34 -12.10
CA ARG A 157 7.69 -5.12 -12.57
C ARG A 157 7.30 -6.15 -13.62
N ALA A 158 6.23 -6.91 -13.39
CA ALA A 158 5.72 -7.86 -14.37
C ALA A 158 5.31 -7.16 -15.67
N ARG A 159 4.59 -6.03 -15.58
CA ARG A 159 4.26 -5.18 -16.74
C ARG A 159 5.51 -4.75 -17.49
N ASP A 160 6.47 -4.19 -16.79
CA ASP A 160 7.65 -3.57 -17.40
C ASP A 160 8.54 -4.60 -18.08
N ILE A 161 8.71 -5.80 -17.51
CA ILE A 161 9.42 -6.89 -18.18
C ILE A 161 8.71 -7.29 -19.48
N ILE A 162 7.41 -7.45 -19.46
CA ILE A 162 6.66 -7.81 -20.67
C ILE A 162 6.74 -6.69 -21.71
N VAL A 163 6.34 -5.48 -21.35
CA VAL A 163 6.18 -4.37 -22.29
C VAL A 163 7.50 -3.91 -22.90
N ARG A 164 8.60 -3.93 -22.15
CA ARG A 164 9.93 -3.48 -22.65
C ARG A 164 10.56 -4.42 -23.67
N HIS A 165 10.11 -5.69 -23.71
CA HIS A 165 10.67 -6.69 -24.61
C HIS A 165 9.72 -7.04 -25.79
N LEU A 166 8.68 -6.23 -25.97
CA LEU A 166 7.86 -6.30 -27.18
C LEU A 166 8.55 -5.58 -28.34
N SER A 167 8.46 -6.14 -29.52
CA SER A 167 8.96 -5.57 -30.78
C SER A 167 8.17 -4.33 -31.23
N GLY A 168 6.93 -4.22 -30.77
CA GLY A 168 5.99 -3.15 -31.09
C GLY A 168 5.67 -2.23 -29.92
N LYS A 169 4.94 -1.15 -30.21
CA LYS A 169 4.44 -0.24 -29.18
C LYS A 169 3.07 -0.70 -28.69
N VAL A 170 2.88 -0.81 -27.39
CA VAL A 170 1.58 -1.12 -26.79
C VAL A 170 0.68 0.12 -26.84
N LYS A 171 -0.49 -0.04 -27.44
CA LYS A 171 -1.57 0.94 -27.40
C LYS A 171 -2.68 0.41 -26.49
N TYR A 172 -2.92 1.13 -25.41
CA TYR A 172 -3.99 0.84 -24.49
C TYR A 172 -5.27 1.57 -24.89
N LYS A 173 -6.41 0.96 -24.63
CA LYS A 173 -7.71 1.65 -24.76
C LYS A 173 -7.93 2.49 -23.50
N ILE A 174 -7.49 3.72 -23.53
CA ILE A 174 -7.61 4.67 -22.44
C ILE A 174 -9.04 5.21 -22.40
N ASP A 175 -9.67 5.17 -21.23
CA ASP A 175 -10.89 5.92 -20.94
C ASP A 175 -10.50 7.25 -20.27
N PRO A 176 -10.60 8.38 -20.96
CA PRO A 176 -10.17 9.67 -20.42
C PRO A 176 -11.06 10.17 -19.27
N SER A 177 -12.24 9.56 -19.05
CA SER A 177 -13.12 9.90 -17.93
C SER A 177 -12.68 9.34 -16.60
N VAL A 178 -11.75 8.37 -16.59
CA VAL A 178 -11.25 7.73 -15.37
C VAL A 178 -10.07 8.52 -14.82
N GLU A 179 -10.36 9.67 -14.24
CA GLU A 179 -9.39 10.38 -13.41
C GLU A 179 -9.42 9.82 -11.99
N SER A 180 -8.29 9.35 -11.49
CA SER A 180 -8.19 8.77 -10.16
C SER A 180 -6.88 9.15 -9.47
N SER A 181 -6.88 9.21 -8.15
CA SER A 181 -5.67 9.29 -7.33
C SER A 181 -5.28 7.92 -6.80
N TYR A 182 -4.06 7.78 -6.30
CA TYR A 182 -3.63 6.55 -5.65
C TYR A 182 -4.57 6.16 -4.49
N ARG A 183 -4.97 7.13 -3.65
CA ARG A 183 -5.89 6.90 -2.54
C ARG A 183 -7.25 6.39 -3.03
N GLN A 184 -7.84 7.03 -4.03
CA GLN A 184 -9.12 6.58 -4.59
C GLN A 184 -9.04 5.17 -5.16
N MET A 185 -7.93 4.83 -5.81
CA MET A 185 -7.75 3.49 -6.38
C MET A 185 -7.67 2.41 -5.30
N ILE A 186 -6.92 2.64 -4.20
CA ILE A 186 -6.84 1.65 -3.12
C ILE A 186 -8.16 1.53 -2.35
N HIS A 187 -8.94 2.62 -2.24
CA HIS A 187 -10.26 2.58 -1.59
C HIS A 187 -11.24 1.65 -2.28
N GLN A 188 -11.11 1.42 -3.59
CA GLN A 188 -11.95 0.46 -4.32
C GLN A 188 -11.79 -0.98 -3.80
N TRP A 189 -10.70 -1.28 -3.10
CA TRP A 189 -10.34 -2.61 -2.64
C TRP A 189 -10.37 -2.78 -1.13
N ASN A 190 -10.16 -1.71 -0.35
CA ASN A 190 -10.09 -1.80 1.10
C ASN A 190 -11.29 -1.21 1.84
N HIS A 191 -12.35 -0.79 1.12
CA HIS A 191 -13.53 -0.15 1.73
C HIS A 191 -14.29 -1.06 2.70
N GLU A 192 -14.26 -2.37 2.50
CA GLU A 192 -14.84 -3.37 3.40
C GLU A 192 -14.01 -3.56 4.67
N HIS A 193 -12.70 -3.32 4.60
CA HIS A 193 -11.75 -3.44 5.71
C HIS A 193 -11.46 -2.07 6.34
N ARG A 194 -12.46 -1.44 6.97
CA ARG A 194 -12.43 -0.03 7.42
C ARG A 194 -11.24 0.33 8.29
N TRP A 195 -10.78 -0.55 9.19
CA TRP A 195 -9.62 -0.30 10.03
C TRP A 195 -8.29 -0.38 9.27
N MET A 196 -8.21 -1.26 8.29
CA MET A 196 -7.03 -1.32 7.40
C MET A 196 -7.00 -0.10 6.48
N ALA A 197 -8.16 0.29 5.92
CA ALA A 197 -8.31 1.53 5.16
C ALA A 197 -7.90 2.76 5.99
N PHE A 198 -8.37 2.84 7.24
CA PHE A 198 -7.98 3.88 8.19
C PHE A 198 -6.48 3.93 8.40
N GLY A 199 -5.82 2.78 8.62
CA GLY A 199 -4.37 2.71 8.80
C GLY A 199 -3.60 3.18 7.57
N CYS A 200 -4.01 2.75 6.38
CA CYS A 200 -3.42 3.21 5.11
C CYS A 200 -3.59 4.72 4.95
N ASP A 201 -4.81 5.25 5.15
CA ASP A 201 -5.11 6.67 5.00
C ASP A 201 -4.39 7.55 6.02
N LEU A 202 -4.19 7.03 7.24
CA LEU A 202 -3.45 7.72 8.28
C LEU A 202 -1.99 7.97 7.84
N LEU A 203 -1.39 7.02 7.15
CA LEU A 203 0.01 7.12 6.70
C LEU A 203 0.16 7.87 5.37
N LEU A 204 -0.85 7.86 4.51
CA LEU A 204 -0.81 8.53 3.21
C LEU A 204 -0.99 10.04 3.34
N GLY A 205 -0.10 10.78 2.68
CA GLY A 205 -0.13 12.24 2.61
C GLY A 205 -0.72 12.78 1.30
N VAL A 206 -0.52 14.07 1.07
CA VAL A 206 -1.00 14.82 -0.12
C VAL A 206 -0.58 14.17 -1.44
N GLY A 207 0.59 13.52 -1.48
CA GLY A 207 1.08 12.85 -2.69
C GLY A 207 0.15 11.73 -3.18
N ALA A 208 -0.60 11.08 -2.29
CA ALA A 208 -1.54 10.03 -2.65
C ALA A 208 -2.87 10.56 -3.22
N ASP A 209 -3.17 11.85 -3.02
CA ASP A 209 -4.39 12.50 -3.50
C ASP A 209 -4.23 13.16 -4.87
N ARG A 210 -3.00 13.19 -5.41
CA ARG A 210 -2.74 13.73 -6.75
C ARG A 210 -3.29 12.81 -7.83
N LYS A 211 -3.77 13.40 -8.92
CA LYS A 211 -4.18 12.66 -10.12
C LYS A 211 -3.02 11.81 -10.64
N THR A 212 -3.32 10.57 -10.97
CA THR A 212 -2.38 9.62 -11.55
C THR A 212 -2.42 9.62 -13.06
N THR A 213 -1.29 9.35 -13.69
CA THR A 213 -1.25 9.04 -15.12
C THR A 213 -1.79 7.62 -15.37
N PHE A 214 -2.17 7.33 -16.62
CA PHE A 214 -2.62 5.99 -17.01
C PHE A 214 -1.62 4.89 -16.60
N ALA A 215 -0.33 5.08 -16.89
CA ALA A 215 0.71 4.12 -16.54
C ALA A 215 0.86 3.94 -15.01
N GLN A 216 0.63 5.00 -14.23
CA GLN A 216 0.65 4.92 -12.78
C GLN A 216 -0.54 4.14 -12.21
N GLN A 217 -1.70 4.14 -12.87
CA GLN A 217 -2.87 3.37 -12.44
C GLN A 217 -2.65 1.85 -12.52
N GLN A 218 -1.72 1.41 -13.36
CA GLN A 218 -1.39 0.00 -13.57
C GLN A 218 -0.56 -0.63 -12.43
N PHE A 219 -0.46 0.00 -11.27
CA PHE A 219 0.16 -0.62 -10.10
C PHE A 219 -0.77 -1.66 -9.44
N ILE A 220 -2.07 -1.61 -9.72
CA ILE A 220 -3.06 -2.57 -9.21
C ILE A 220 -3.19 -3.75 -10.19
N PRO A 221 -3.08 -5.00 -9.71
CA PRO A 221 -3.13 -6.20 -10.52
C PRO A 221 -4.34 -6.26 -11.47
N ASN A 222 -5.54 -6.03 -10.93
CA ASN A 222 -6.77 -6.11 -11.73
C ASN A 222 -6.89 -4.98 -12.76
N THR A 223 -6.32 -3.81 -12.49
CA THR A 223 -6.26 -2.70 -13.46
C THR A 223 -5.36 -3.09 -14.62
N LEU A 224 -4.14 -3.57 -14.34
CA LEU A 224 -3.21 -4.04 -15.37
C LEU A 224 -3.83 -5.16 -16.21
N ARG A 225 -4.47 -6.15 -15.57
CA ARG A 225 -5.16 -7.25 -16.26
C ARG A 225 -6.19 -6.75 -17.26
N LYS A 226 -7.06 -5.81 -16.84
CA LYS A 226 -8.09 -5.23 -17.69
C LYS A 226 -7.50 -4.44 -18.86
N ASP A 227 -6.40 -3.73 -18.61
CA ASP A 227 -5.71 -2.95 -19.64
C ASP A 227 -5.02 -3.86 -20.65
N PHE A 228 -4.36 -4.93 -20.20
CA PHE A 228 -3.74 -5.93 -21.09
C PHE A 228 -4.76 -6.63 -21.98
N ASP A 229 -5.93 -6.98 -21.42
CA ASP A 229 -7.01 -7.62 -22.17
C ASP A 229 -7.49 -6.80 -23.37
N ARG A 230 -7.38 -5.47 -23.29
CA ARG A 230 -7.80 -4.52 -24.32
C ARG A 230 -6.65 -3.93 -25.13
N ALA A 231 -5.41 -4.28 -24.78
CA ALA A 231 -4.22 -3.72 -25.39
C ALA A 231 -3.95 -4.30 -26.79
N ILE A 232 -3.40 -3.45 -27.66
CA ILE A 232 -2.96 -3.79 -29.01
C ILE A 232 -1.47 -3.46 -29.10
N VAL A 233 -0.69 -4.38 -29.65
CA VAL A 233 0.70 -4.17 -30.03
C VAL A 233 0.75 -3.71 -31.47
N VAL A 234 1.39 -2.58 -31.76
CA VAL A 234 1.61 -2.04 -33.10
C VAL A 234 3.07 -2.19 -33.45
N GLU A 235 3.36 -3.08 -34.39
CA GLU A 235 4.71 -3.35 -34.86
C GLU A 235 5.26 -2.19 -35.73
N PRO A 236 6.58 -2.09 -35.89
CA PRO A 236 7.20 -1.12 -36.80
C PRO A 236 6.74 -1.28 -38.25
N SER A 237 6.33 -2.49 -38.67
CA SER A 237 5.75 -2.79 -39.98
C SER A 237 4.36 -2.16 -40.22
N GLY A 238 3.73 -1.60 -39.14
CA GLY A 238 2.36 -1.11 -39.16
C GLY A 238 1.30 -2.19 -38.88
N ARG A 239 1.68 -3.46 -38.83
CA ARG A 239 0.77 -4.54 -38.41
C ARG A 239 0.42 -4.38 -36.93
N SER A 240 -0.77 -4.80 -36.55
CA SER A 240 -1.20 -4.78 -35.15
C SER A 240 -1.89 -6.08 -34.79
N HIS A 241 -1.69 -6.49 -33.52
CA HIS A 241 -2.33 -7.66 -32.94
C HIS A 241 -2.69 -7.40 -31.47
N ARG A 242 -3.59 -8.21 -30.91
CA ARG A 242 -3.91 -8.14 -29.48
C ARG A 242 -2.72 -8.62 -28.66
N LEU A 243 -2.45 -7.92 -27.55
CA LEU A 243 -1.39 -8.33 -26.60
C LEU A 243 -1.74 -9.67 -25.93
N VAL A 244 -3.01 -9.88 -25.58
CA VAL A 244 -3.52 -11.10 -24.95
C VAL A 244 -4.20 -11.97 -26.01
N ALA A 245 -3.73 -13.21 -26.14
CA ALA A 245 -4.32 -14.18 -27.05
C ALA A 245 -5.56 -14.85 -26.42
N GLN A 246 -5.48 -15.19 -25.15
CA GLN A 246 -6.53 -15.90 -24.39
C GLN A 246 -6.52 -15.47 -22.93
N THR A 247 -7.71 -15.35 -22.35
CA THR A 247 -7.90 -15.13 -20.91
C THR A 247 -8.71 -16.30 -20.35
N GLU A 248 -8.26 -16.89 -19.24
CA GLU A 248 -8.93 -18.00 -18.58
C GLU A 248 -8.91 -17.85 -17.05
N GLN A 249 -9.91 -18.40 -16.38
CA GLN A 249 -9.97 -18.54 -14.93
C GLN A 249 -9.32 -19.88 -14.55
N THR A 250 -8.03 -19.83 -14.21
CA THR A 250 -7.26 -21.05 -13.87
C THR A 250 -7.66 -21.58 -12.49
N LEU A 251 -7.89 -20.68 -11.54
CA LEU A 251 -8.36 -21.02 -10.20
C LEU A 251 -9.53 -20.10 -9.82
N LYS A 252 -10.66 -20.69 -9.44
CA LYS A 252 -11.83 -19.93 -8.98
C LYS A 252 -11.64 -19.55 -7.50
N PRO A 253 -11.98 -18.31 -7.09
CA PRO A 253 -11.96 -17.95 -5.68
C PRO A 253 -13.06 -18.72 -4.94
N SER A 254 -12.79 -19.12 -3.70
CA SER A 254 -13.81 -19.62 -2.78
C SER A 254 -14.64 -18.44 -2.25
N PRO A 255 -15.91 -18.65 -1.91
CA PRO A 255 -16.69 -17.63 -1.21
C PRO A 255 -16.01 -17.29 0.12
N GLU A 256 -15.79 -15.99 0.36
CA GLU A 256 -15.29 -15.56 1.66
C GLU A 256 -16.35 -15.76 2.75
N PRO A 257 -15.96 -16.23 3.95
CA PRO A 257 -16.85 -16.21 5.09
C PRO A 257 -17.20 -14.76 5.44
N ASP A 258 -18.48 -14.50 5.72
CA ASP A 258 -18.91 -13.18 6.22
C ASP A 258 -18.16 -12.84 7.52
N ASP A 259 -17.25 -11.87 7.47
CA ASP A 259 -16.61 -11.34 8.67
C ASP A 259 -17.55 -10.40 9.42
N ASN A 260 -18.43 -11.01 10.24
CA ASN A 260 -19.35 -10.31 11.15
C ASN A 260 -18.69 -9.98 12.50
N GLY A 261 -17.38 -9.78 12.52
CA GLY A 261 -16.63 -9.49 13.74
C GLY A 261 -16.99 -8.16 14.40
N PHE A 262 -16.72 -8.05 15.71
CA PHE A 262 -16.93 -6.80 16.49
C PHE A 262 -16.28 -5.59 15.82
N TRP A 263 -15.08 -5.76 15.25
CA TRP A 263 -14.34 -4.69 14.58
C TRP A 263 -14.95 -4.22 13.26
N THR A 264 -15.80 -5.02 12.63
CA THR A 264 -16.58 -4.64 11.46
C THR A 264 -17.73 -3.71 11.88
N ALA A 265 -18.34 -3.98 13.04
CA ALA A 265 -19.42 -3.16 13.59
C ALA A 265 -18.95 -1.81 14.15
N VAL A 266 -17.76 -1.75 14.75
CA VAL A 266 -17.18 -0.53 15.35
C VAL A 266 -16.20 0.13 14.39
N SER A 267 -16.72 0.99 13.52
CA SER A 267 -15.88 1.74 12.56
C SER A 267 -15.07 2.85 13.24
N PRO A 268 -13.98 3.35 12.59
CA PRO A 268 -13.26 4.52 13.08
C PRO A 268 -14.16 5.73 13.34
N THR A 269 -15.14 6.00 12.47
CA THR A 269 -16.12 7.08 12.68
C THR A 269 -16.90 6.90 13.99
N VAL A 270 -17.37 5.69 14.27
CA VAL A 270 -18.11 5.40 15.52
C VAL A 270 -17.23 5.66 16.73
N LEU A 271 -15.99 5.14 16.72
CA LEU A 271 -15.04 5.34 17.81
C LEU A 271 -14.76 6.83 18.07
N PHE A 272 -14.44 7.60 17.02
CA PHE A 272 -14.15 9.03 17.16
C PHE A 272 -15.40 9.85 17.53
N THR A 273 -16.59 9.42 17.11
CA THR A 273 -17.86 10.07 17.53
C THR A 273 -18.11 9.85 19.02
N LEU A 274 -17.89 8.65 19.54
CA LEU A 274 -17.98 8.37 20.98
C LEU A 274 -16.95 9.17 21.77
N LEU A 275 -15.71 9.27 21.28
CA LEU A 275 -14.67 10.11 21.86
C LEU A 275 -15.08 11.59 21.89
N PHE A 276 -15.70 12.08 20.82
CA PHE A 276 -16.19 13.46 20.75
C PHE A 276 -17.32 13.72 21.74
N ALA A 277 -18.29 12.82 21.83
CA ALA A 277 -19.36 12.92 22.83
C ALA A 277 -18.81 12.94 24.25
N LEU A 278 -17.88 12.04 24.56
CA LEU A 278 -17.16 12.03 25.86
C LEU A 278 -16.43 13.37 26.09
N THR A 279 -15.70 13.87 25.08
CA THR A 279 -15.00 15.16 25.15
C THR A 279 -15.95 16.30 25.48
N LEU A 280 -17.12 16.36 24.86
CA LEU A 280 -18.11 17.40 25.13
C LEU A 280 -18.70 17.28 26.55
N CYS A 281 -19.05 16.07 26.98
CA CYS A 281 -19.55 15.82 28.33
C CYS A 281 -18.55 16.27 29.38
N LEU A 282 -17.27 15.87 29.23
CA LEU A 282 -16.18 16.28 30.15
C LEU A 282 -15.97 17.80 30.12
N SER A 283 -16.01 18.42 28.94
CA SER A 283 -15.87 19.87 28.78
C SER A 283 -16.96 20.65 29.52
N VAL A 284 -18.21 20.19 29.46
CA VAL A 284 -19.35 20.80 30.20
C VAL A 284 -19.14 20.63 31.72
N LEU A 285 -18.75 19.44 32.18
CA LEU A 285 -18.47 19.18 33.59
C LEU A 285 -17.33 20.06 34.11
N GLU A 286 -16.24 20.19 33.36
CA GLU A 286 -15.10 21.02 33.69
C GLU A 286 -15.47 22.51 33.77
N TYR A 287 -16.24 22.99 32.77
CA TYR A 287 -16.72 24.37 32.76
C TYR A 287 -17.58 24.68 33.97
N ARG A 288 -18.49 23.77 34.36
CA ARG A 288 -19.30 23.91 35.57
C ARG A 288 -18.46 23.89 36.86
N ARG A 289 -17.46 23.01 36.91
CA ARG A 289 -16.56 22.86 38.11
C ARG A 289 -15.43 23.89 38.15
N LYS A 290 -15.26 24.70 37.10
CA LYS A 290 -14.16 25.66 36.93
C LYS A 290 -12.77 25.01 37.11
N LYS A 291 -12.64 23.71 36.78
CA LYS A 291 -11.43 22.92 36.92
C LYS A 291 -11.27 21.92 35.79
N THR A 292 -10.10 21.89 35.18
CA THR A 292 -9.79 20.94 34.08
C THR A 292 -9.45 19.55 34.61
N LEU A 293 -9.87 18.52 33.85
CA LEU A 293 -9.52 17.12 34.07
C LEU A 293 -8.21 16.82 33.34
N TRP A 294 -7.09 17.28 33.87
CA TRP A 294 -5.78 17.16 33.25
C TRP A 294 -5.41 15.71 32.85
N ALA A 295 -5.94 14.70 33.55
CA ALA A 295 -5.69 13.30 33.23
C ALA A 295 -6.25 12.92 31.83
N TYR A 296 -7.44 13.42 31.47
CA TYR A 296 -8.00 13.24 30.13
C TYR A 296 -7.14 13.90 29.07
N ASP A 297 -6.70 15.14 29.31
CA ASP A 297 -5.78 15.84 28.41
C ASP A 297 -4.44 15.11 28.25
N THR A 298 -3.94 14.50 29.34
CA THR A 298 -2.72 13.68 29.28
C THR A 298 -2.88 12.52 28.32
N ILE A 299 -3.97 11.75 28.44
CA ILE A 299 -4.21 10.59 27.57
C ILE A 299 -4.35 11.05 26.12
N LEU A 300 -5.18 12.06 25.86
CA LEU A 300 -5.43 12.56 24.50
C LEU A 300 -4.15 13.08 23.85
N LEU A 301 -3.36 13.93 24.54
CA LEU A 301 -2.12 14.48 24.02
C LEU A 301 -1.03 13.40 23.85
N THR A 302 -1.00 12.40 24.72
CA THR A 302 -0.04 11.30 24.60
C THR A 302 -0.35 10.45 23.36
N LEU A 303 -1.61 10.04 23.18
CA LEU A 303 -2.00 9.21 22.04
C LEU A 303 -1.81 9.95 20.70
N THR A 304 -2.27 11.20 20.63
CA THR A 304 -2.08 12.02 19.40
C THR A 304 -0.61 12.34 19.15
N GLY A 305 0.19 12.52 20.21
CA GLY A 305 1.62 12.74 20.11
C GLY A 305 2.41 11.50 19.65
N LEU A 306 2.06 10.32 20.14
CA LEU A 306 2.66 9.06 19.69
C LEU A 306 2.37 8.78 18.21
N ALA A 307 1.12 8.96 17.79
CA ALA A 307 0.76 8.87 16.37
C ALA A 307 1.53 9.93 15.54
N GLY A 308 1.69 11.12 16.10
CA GLY A 308 2.48 12.20 15.50
C GLY A 308 3.95 11.89 15.33
N LEU A 309 4.57 11.12 16.25
CA LEU A 309 5.95 10.65 16.09
C LEU A 309 6.10 9.72 14.89
N VAL A 310 5.11 8.85 14.64
CA VAL A 310 5.10 8.00 13.44
C VAL A 310 5.02 8.85 12.18
N LEU A 311 4.08 9.81 12.11
CA LEU A 311 3.96 10.69 10.96
C LEU A 311 5.22 11.57 10.76
N PHE A 312 5.85 12.02 11.84
CA PHE A 312 7.11 12.74 11.78
C PHE A 312 8.24 11.88 11.20
N ALA A 313 8.35 10.62 11.64
CA ALA A 313 9.31 9.67 11.08
C ALA A 313 9.07 9.45 9.57
N MET A 314 7.81 9.41 9.13
CA MET A 314 7.46 9.22 7.72
C MET A 314 7.84 10.39 6.81
N ILE A 315 8.13 11.59 7.34
CA ILE A 315 8.68 12.70 6.55
C ILE A 315 10.03 12.28 5.91
N PHE A 316 10.80 11.46 6.62
CA PHE A 316 12.11 10.96 6.18
C PHE A 316 12.01 9.65 5.37
N SER A 317 10.80 9.15 5.15
CA SER A 317 10.58 7.92 4.38
C SER A 317 10.97 8.12 2.91
N GLN A 318 11.44 7.05 2.27
CA GLN A 318 11.68 7.02 0.83
C GLN A 318 10.39 6.90 0.00
N HIS A 319 9.23 6.67 0.64
CA HIS A 319 7.94 6.65 -0.04
C HIS A 319 7.43 8.07 -0.35
N PRO A 320 7.34 8.50 -1.62
CA PRO A 320 6.97 9.88 -1.96
C PRO A 320 5.55 10.28 -1.52
N THR A 321 4.65 9.32 -1.44
CA THR A 321 3.23 9.52 -1.12
C THR A 321 2.94 9.78 0.35
N VAL A 322 3.92 9.58 1.26
CA VAL A 322 3.71 9.71 2.71
C VAL A 322 4.41 10.93 3.32
N ARG A 323 5.43 11.50 2.64
CA ARG A 323 6.31 12.54 3.19
C ARG A 323 5.59 13.80 3.65
N VAL A 324 4.61 14.26 2.88
CA VAL A 324 3.84 15.46 3.20
C VAL A 324 2.45 15.01 3.64
N ASN A 325 2.27 14.87 4.95
CA ASN A 325 1.02 14.42 5.54
C ASN A 325 0.48 15.47 6.51
N LEU A 326 -0.59 16.13 6.13
CA LEU A 326 -1.18 17.25 6.89
C LEU A 326 -1.89 16.78 8.17
N GLN A 327 -2.12 15.48 8.33
CA GLN A 327 -2.64 14.92 9.58
C GLN A 327 -1.68 15.14 10.77
N ILE A 328 -0.39 15.43 10.51
CA ILE A 328 0.59 15.80 11.53
C ILE A 328 0.23 17.10 12.27
N LEU A 329 -0.65 17.92 11.72
CA LEU A 329 -1.11 19.15 12.39
C LEU A 329 -1.89 18.83 13.66
N ILE A 330 -2.72 17.77 13.65
CA ILE A 330 -3.52 17.35 14.82
C ILE A 330 -2.91 16.14 15.53
N LEU A 331 -2.26 15.25 14.80
CA LEU A 331 -1.38 14.21 15.34
C LEU A 331 0.02 14.80 15.46
N ASN A 332 0.22 15.65 16.46
CA ASN A 332 1.41 16.49 16.51
C ASN A 332 2.45 15.91 17.48
N PRO A 333 3.70 15.64 17.02
CA PRO A 333 4.75 15.11 17.91
C PRO A 333 5.07 16.01 19.09
N LEU A 334 4.82 17.34 18.99
CA LEU A 334 4.97 18.25 20.12
C LEU A 334 4.01 17.95 21.26
N SER A 335 2.88 17.26 20.99
CA SER A 335 1.95 16.83 22.04
C SER A 335 2.64 15.94 23.07
N ILE A 336 3.45 14.95 22.63
CA ILE A 336 4.17 14.07 23.56
C ILE A 336 5.30 14.79 24.29
N ILE A 337 5.95 15.75 23.64
CA ILE A 337 7.02 16.54 24.26
C ILE A 337 6.45 17.47 25.33
N LEU A 338 5.30 18.09 25.04
CA LEU A 338 4.71 19.12 25.86
C LEU A 338 3.63 18.63 26.83
N VAL A 339 3.26 17.34 26.79
CA VAL A 339 2.21 16.78 27.67
C VAL A 339 2.50 17.04 29.15
N TYR A 340 3.72 16.81 29.60
CA TYR A 340 4.07 17.04 31.01
C TYR A 340 3.94 18.52 31.44
N PRO A 341 4.57 19.51 30.77
CA PRO A 341 4.40 20.90 31.16
C PRO A 341 2.97 21.44 31.01
N VAL A 342 2.20 20.94 29.99
CA VAL A 342 0.77 21.26 29.84
C VAL A 342 -0.02 20.79 31.04
N CYS A 343 0.10 19.52 31.39
CA CYS A 343 -0.65 18.92 32.50
C CYS A 343 -0.23 19.47 33.85
N ARG A 344 1.07 19.73 34.08
CA ARG A 344 1.57 20.38 35.30
C ARG A 344 1.01 21.80 35.49
N LYS A 345 0.89 22.58 34.40
CA LYS A 345 0.24 23.91 34.46
C LYS A 345 -1.26 23.77 34.72
N ALA A 346 -1.94 22.84 34.04
CA ALA A 346 -3.35 22.56 34.26
C ALA A 346 -3.65 22.17 35.73
N TYR A 347 -2.84 21.28 36.30
CA TYR A 347 -2.93 20.91 37.74
C TYR A 347 -2.80 22.10 38.68
N LYS A 348 -1.95 23.11 38.30
CA LYS A 348 -1.76 24.37 39.04
C LYS A 348 -2.79 25.46 38.69
N GLY A 349 -3.83 25.15 37.94
CA GLY A 349 -4.84 26.11 37.49
C GLY A 349 -4.32 27.17 36.51
N LYS A 350 -3.30 26.86 35.71
CA LYS A 350 -2.69 27.80 34.75
C LYS A 350 -2.78 27.33 33.32
N ALA A 351 -3.06 28.25 32.41
CA ALA A 351 -3.03 27.97 30.98
C ALA A 351 -1.62 27.66 30.45
N HIS A 352 -1.52 26.83 29.44
CA HIS A 352 -0.29 26.62 28.66
C HIS A 352 -0.47 27.09 27.22
N PHE A 353 0.56 27.73 26.64
CA PHE A 353 0.51 28.29 25.28
C PHE A 353 0.20 27.24 24.21
N TYR A 354 0.55 25.98 24.45
CA TYR A 354 0.35 24.88 23.50
C TYR A 354 -1.10 24.74 23.04
N TRP A 355 -2.08 25.02 23.90
CA TRP A 355 -3.49 24.99 23.52
C TRP A 355 -3.84 26.01 22.42
N ASN A 356 -3.20 27.19 22.41
CA ASN A 356 -3.39 28.18 21.34
C ASN A 356 -2.72 27.73 20.05
N MET A 357 -1.55 27.10 20.13
CA MET A 357 -0.85 26.54 18.99
C MET A 357 -1.64 25.38 18.37
N LEU A 358 -2.12 24.45 19.20
CA LEU A 358 -2.91 23.30 18.77
C LEU A 358 -4.26 23.77 18.14
N PHE A 359 -4.88 24.83 18.69
CA PHE A 359 -6.06 25.44 18.10
C PHE A 359 -5.78 25.94 16.67
N ALA A 360 -4.70 26.67 16.47
CA ALA A 360 -4.31 27.17 15.16
C ALA A 360 -4.04 26.00 14.19
N PHE A 361 -3.32 24.98 14.63
CA PHE A 361 -3.05 23.78 13.83
C PHE A 361 -4.33 23.04 13.44
N ALA A 362 -5.30 22.91 14.36
CA ALA A 362 -6.57 22.26 14.06
C ALA A 362 -7.41 23.05 13.04
N ILE A 363 -7.40 24.38 13.10
CA ILE A 363 -8.06 25.23 12.09
C ILE A 363 -7.38 25.07 10.72
N ILE A 364 -6.05 25.13 10.66
CA ILE A 364 -5.30 24.91 9.42
C ILE A 364 -5.59 23.52 8.86
N PHE A 365 -5.62 22.48 9.71
CA PHE A 365 -5.98 21.12 9.33
C PHE A 365 -7.35 21.07 8.66
N LEU A 366 -8.38 21.67 9.28
CA LEU A 366 -9.73 21.68 8.73
C LEU A 366 -9.78 22.38 7.36
N ILE A 367 -9.09 23.52 7.21
CA ILE A 367 -9.04 24.23 5.92
C ILE A 367 -8.31 23.39 4.86
N CYS A 368 -7.14 22.86 5.20
CA CYS A 368 -6.34 22.07 4.26
C CYS A 368 -7.05 20.78 3.80
N GLY A 369 -7.86 20.16 4.66
CA GLY A 369 -8.62 18.95 4.33
C GLY A 369 -9.72 19.20 3.28
N LEU A 370 -10.14 20.43 3.08
CA LEU A 370 -11.12 20.76 2.05
C LEU A 370 -10.53 20.73 0.63
N PHE A 371 -9.22 20.95 0.48
CA PHE A 371 -8.61 21.21 -0.83
C PHE A 371 -7.36 20.40 -1.14
N LEU A 372 -6.61 19.96 -0.13
CA LEU A 372 -5.25 19.45 -0.32
C LEU A 372 -5.08 17.96 -0.05
N GLN A 373 -5.77 17.41 0.95
CA GLN A 373 -5.58 16.02 1.37
C GLN A 373 -6.90 15.42 1.89
N ASN A 374 -7.24 14.23 1.39
CA ASN A 374 -8.27 13.41 2.02
C ASN A 374 -7.67 12.75 3.28
N TYR A 375 -8.34 12.95 4.41
CA TYR A 375 -7.89 12.42 5.69
C TYR A 375 -8.48 11.05 5.97
N ALA A 376 -7.83 10.31 6.87
CA ALA A 376 -8.35 9.05 7.37
C ALA A 376 -9.72 9.24 8.04
N GLU A 377 -10.53 8.17 8.00
CA GLU A 377 -11.88 8.15 8.54
C GLU A 377 -11.91 8.62 10.02
N GLY A 378 -12.79 9.57 10.34
CA GLY A 378 -12.94 10.09 11.71
C GLY A 378 -11.94 11.18 12.11
N MET A 379 -10.92 11.51 11.30
CA MET A 379 -9.92 12.53 11.66
C MET A 379 -10.50 13.94 11.77
N TRP A 380 -11.55 14.26 11.00
CA TRP A 380 -12.31 15.50 11.17
C TRP A 380 -12.95 15.60 12.56
N ILE A 381 -13.47 14.48 13.06
CA ILE A 381 -14.10 14.39 14.38
C ILE A 381 -13.03 14.55 15.47
N LEU A 382 -11.86 13.93 15.30
CA LEU A 382 -10.74 14.11 16.22
C LEU A 382 -10.26 15.57 16.29
N ALA A 383 -10.24 16.27 15.15
CA ALA A 383 -9.93 17.70 15.12
C ALA A 383 -10.95 18.50 15.94
N CYS A 384 -12.24 18.16 15.84
CA CYS A 384 -13.30 18.78 16.66
C CYS A 384 -13.10 18.46 18.18
N CYS A 385 -12.66 17.24 18.54
CA CYS A 385 -12.30 16.92 19.92
C CYS A 385 -11.20 17.85 20.44
N LEU A 386 -10.13 18.01 19.67
CA LEU A 386 -8.99 18.86 20.04
C LEU A 386 -9.39 20.34 20.13
N LEU A 387 -10.22 20.84 19.22
CA LEU A 387 -10.77 22.18 19.27
C LEU A 387 -11.61 22.41 20.52
N ALA A 388 -12.52 21.48 20.85
CA ALA A 388 -13.31 21.55 22.06
C ALA A 388 -12.43 21.62 23.31
N ARG A 389 -11.34 20.82 23.37
CA ARG A 389 -10.36 20.90 24.47
C ARG A 389 -9.62 22.23 24.53
N CYS A 390 -9.20 22.76 23.37
CA CYS A 390 -8.55 24.08 23.30
C CYS A 390 -9.47 25.19 23.82
N ILE A 391 -10.73 25.18 23.40
CA ILE A 391 -11.75 26.17 23.83
C ILE A 391 -12.02 26.02 25.33
N THR A 392 -12.23 24.82 25.82
CA THR A 392 -12.54 24.54 27.23
C THR A 392 -11.40 25.03 28.14
N ASN A 393 -10.16 24.66 27.82
CA ASN A 393 -9.00 25.12 28.59
C ASN A 393 -8.89 26.67 28.57
N ARG A 394 -9.15 27.29 27.42
CA ARG A 394 -9.09 28.75 27.28
C ARG A 394 -10.17 29.45 28.14
N LEU A 395 -11.41 28.98 28.10
CA LEU A 395 -12.53 29.54 28.88
C LEU A 395 -12.31 29.43 30.38
N ILE A 396 -11.89 28.28 30.86
CA ILE A 396 -11.66 28.06 32.31
C ILE A 396 -10.57 28.96 32.83
N TYR A 397 -9.43 29.10 32.11
CA TYR A 397 -8.31 29.90 32.60
C TYR A 397 -8.47 31.42 32.36
N SER A 398 -9.31 31.86 31.40
CA SER A 398 -9.64 33.29 31.25
C SER A 398 -10.54 33.80 32.40
N THR A 399 -11.52 32.99 32.78
CA THR A 399 -12.44 33.34 33.89
C THR A 399 -11.72 33.42 35.26
N GLN A 400 -10.67 32.63 35.45
CA GLN A 400 -9.87 32.71 36.67
C GLN A 400 -9.03 33.99 36.77
N LYS A 401 -8.53 34.53 35.63
CA LYS A 401 -7.81 35.82 35.60
C LYS A 401 -8.68 37.02 35.96
N THR A 402 -9.95 37.01 35.56
CA THR A 402 -10.90 38.08 35.86
C THR A 402 -11.41 38.04 37.29
N GLY A 403 -11.53 36.84 37.87
CA GLY A 403 -11.91 36.68 39.30
C GLY A 403 -10.84 37.19 40.30
N THR A 404 -9.57 36.94 39.98
CA THR A 404 -8.45 37.39 40.82
C THR A 404 -8.22 38.91 40.74
N LYS A 405 -8.52 39.56 39.62
CA LYS A 405 -8.45 41.04 39.52
C LYS A 405 -9.55 41.73 40.33
N LYS A 406 -10.75 41.17 40.41
CA LYS A 406 -11.84 41.72 41.22
C LYS A 406 -11.62 41.57 42.75
N GLN A 407 -10.75 40.70 43.18
CA GLN A 407 -10.43 40.49 44.63
C GLN A 407 -9.22 41.33 45.09
N CYS A 408 -8.45 41.92 44.16
CA CYS A 408 -7.36 42.85 44.51
C CYS A 408 -7.78 44.32 44.48
N ASP A 409 -9.00 44.63 43.98
CA ASP A 409 -9.52 45.99 43.84
C ASP A 409 -10.60 46.31 44.94
N ILE A 410 -10.72 45.48 45.99
CA ILE A 410 -11.50 45.68 47.23
C ILE A 410 -10.51 45.66 48.42
#